data_4670eecf386d7a841b1df451c907d514
#
_entry.id   4670eecf386d7a841b1df451c907d514
#
_cell.length_a   1.000
_cell.length_b   1.000
_cell.length_c   1.000
_cell.angle_alpha   90.00
_cell.angle_beta   90.00
_cell.angle_gamma   90.00
#
_symmetry.space_group_name_H-M   'P 1'
#
loop_
_entity.id
_entity.type
_entity.pdbx_description
1 polymer ?
#
loop_
_entity_poly.entity_id
_entity_poly.type
_entity_poly.pdbx_seq_one_letter_code
_entity_poly.pdbx_strand_id
1 'polypeptide(L)'
;MHFRRCSVCGVPKIVGRMNSWMPNGTIVSKGDSRIRQVFFEADLLPELRRRISEGLGFPVNRIFYEAERNSVRIVVEALLQSLSIRMTLRIPPFKRGVVRFFHSLAWMTGTAKSRTVEYHVGKYGVARMRNPWDLDLMAAVVVGAFEALEGRPLRSFWKKENGEYLLRVEVTETKPELSERLEVDYPPVKEGNYRYRRCPRCGVPMDIRHMEWREEEGLIMDRRRDIRMLNWEGFTLYLVTRELVRELGEDVIPIIIDAERDYTLKMLSDLGLTRSSQEARDDLLQEMLAMLPLYGQGLATDVELTPGGVLRLWVDNPYDEYFLAGRLAAFYEAIEGKRARVDWSQAGPSSVSYILAPVEE
;
A
#
# COMPACT_ATOMS: atom_id res chain seq x y z
N MET A 1 -22.42 -5.78 -6.93
CA MET A 1 -22.92 -4.69 -6.08
C MET A 1 -22.27 -3.42 -6.61
N HIS A 2 -23.06 -2.51 -7.20
CA HIS A 2 -22.50 -1.24 -7.71
C HIS A 2 -22.47 -0.22 -6.60
N PHE A 3 -21.30 0.33 -6.28
CA PHE A 3 -21.21 1.41 -5.32
C PHE A 3 -21.59 2.74 -5.97
N ARG A 4 -22.51 3.45 -5.34
CA ARG A 4 -22.92 4.78 -5.80
C ARG A 4 -21.73 5.73 -5.80
N ARG A 5 -21.48 6.38 -6.94
CA ARG A 5 -20.48 7.43 -7.07
C ARG A 5 -20.96 8.76 -6.47
N CYS A 6 -20.03 9.57 -6.03
CA CYS A 6 -20.34 10.95 -5.62
C CYS A 6 -20.66 11.77 -6.87
N SER A 7 -21.78 12.51 -6.85
CA SER A 7 -22.20 13.33 -7.99
C SER A 7 -21.34 14.57 -8.22
N VAL A 8 -20.45 14.90 -7.28
CA VAL A 8 -19.55 16.08 -7.37
C VAL A 8 -18.15 15.66 -7.85
N CYS A 9 -17.52 14.67 -7.21
CA CYS A 9 -16.15 14.28 -7.51
C CYS A 9 -16.00 12.96 -8.28
N GLY A 10 -17.08 12.19 -8.47
CA GLY A 10 -17.05 10.90 -9.18
C GLY A 10 -16.49 9.72 -8.39
N VAL A 11 -15.82 9.96 -7.26
CA VAL A 11 -15.24 8.91 -6.41
C VAL A 11 -16.37 8.05 -5.81
N PRO A 12 -16.20 6.69 -5.73
CA PRO A 12 -17.18 5.84 -5.07
C PRO A 12 -17.41 6.28 -3.62
N LYS A 13 -18.67 6.45 -3.22
CA LYS A 13 -19.02 6.95 -1.87
C LYS A 13 -18.48 6.08 -0.74
N ILE A 14 -18.27 4.79 -1.02
CA ILE A 14 -17.72 3.84 -0.07
C ILE A 14 -16.28 4.23 0.34
N VAL A 15 -15.47 4.76 -0.57
CA VAL A 15 -14.11 5.22 -0.29
C VAL A 15 -14.11 6.28 0.82
N GLY A 16 -14.95 7.31 0.69
CA GLY A 16 -15.07 8.35 1.72
C GLY A 16 -15.81 7.89 3.00
N ARG A 17 -16.54 6.76 2.95
CA ARG A 17 -17.17 6.16 4.15
C ARG A 17 -16.18 5.30 4.94
N MET A 18 -15.24 4.66 4.28
CA MET A 18 -14.27 3.77 4.91
C MET A 18 -13.00 4.50 5.32
N ASN A 19 -12.58 5.53 4.58
CA ASN A 19 -11.32 6.21 4.76
C ASN A 19 -11.48 7.67 5.20
N SER A 20 -10.54 8.14 6.02
CA SER A 20 -10.36 9.53 6.40
C SER A 20 -8.95 10.00 6.03
N TRP A 21 -8.84 11.07 5.24
CA TRP A 21 -7.60 11.81 5.02
C TRP A 21 -7.37 12.75 6.19
N MET A 22 -6.30 12.49 6.94
CA MET A 22 -5.97 13.25 8.16
C MET A 22 -5.03 14.42 7.83
N PRO A 23 -5.11 15.55 8.56
CA PRO A 23 -4.24 16.71 8.34
C PRO A 23 -2.74 16.42 8.49
N ASN A 24 -2.39 15.28 9.02
CA ASN A 24 -1.00 14.82 9.25
C ASN A 24 -0.41 13.97 8.11
N GLY A 25 -1.06 13.97 6.95
CA GLY A 25 -0.58 13.25 5.76
C GLY A 25 -0.89 11.76 5.74
N THR A 26 -1.67 11.25 6.71
CA THR A 26 -2.10 9.85 6.71
C THR A 26 -3.51 9.68 6.18
N ILE A 27 -3.81 8.50 5.65
CA ILE A 27 -5.18 8.04 5.40
C ILE A 27 -5.44 6.93 6.42
N VAL A 28 -6.53 7.01 7.16
CA VAL A 28 -6.88 6.01 8.18
C VAL A 28 -8.25 5.42 7.93
N SER A 29 -8.44 4.16 8.33
CA SER A 29 -9.75 3.53 8.33
C SER A 29 -10.68 4.20 9.34
N LYS A 30 -11.92 4.46 8.94
CA LYS A 30 -12.96 4.97 9.88
C LYS A 30 -13.45 3.92 10.86
N GLY A 31 -13.22 2.65 10.56
CA GLY A 31 -13.56 1.55 11.47
C GLY A 31 -12.55 1.39 12.61
N ASP A 32 -11.27 1.63 12.32
CA ASP A 32 -10.17 1.64 13.29
C ASP A 32 -9.08 2.60 12.79
N SER A 33 -8.92 3.74 13.47
CA SER A 33 -7.96 4.79 13.06
C SER A 33 -6.49 4.37 13.15
N ARG A 34 -6.18 3.25 13.77
CA ARG A 34 -4.84 2.66 13.80
C ARG A 34 -4.48 2.05 12.45
N ILE A 35 -5.48 1.60 11.65
CA ILE A 35 -5.27 1.02 10.34
C ILE A 35 -5.02 2.15 9.33
N ARG A 36 -3.77 2.29 8.93
CA ARG A 36 -3.36 3.24 7.88
C ARG A 36 -3.62 2.64 6.51
N GLN A 37 -4.05 3.51 5.58
CA GLN A 37 -4.23 3.19 4.17
C GLN A 37 -3.24 4.02 3.35
N VAL A 38 -2.72 3.45 2.29
CA VAL A 38 -1.85 4.13 1.34
C VAL A 38 -2.29 3.85 -0.09
N PHE A 39 -2.14 4.85 -0.96
CA PHE A 39 -2.22 4.62 -2.40
C PHE A 39 -0.82 4.45 -2.95
N PHE A 40 -0.62 3.40 -3.73
CA PHE A 40 0.62 3.17 -4.48
C PHE A 40 0.35 2.46 -5.80
N GLU A 41 1.34 2.45 -6.65
CA GLU A 41 1.32 1.80 -7.96
C GLU A 41 1.19 0.28 -7.81
N ALA A 42 0.33 -0.37 -8.61
CA ALA A 42 0.01 -1.78 -8.44
C ALA A 42 1.19 -2.73 -8.66
N ASP A 43 2.15 -2.33 -9.46
CA ASP A 43 3.36 -3.09 -9.76
C ASP A 43 4.54 -2.80 -8.80
N LEU A 44 4.36 -1.85 -7.86
CA LEU A 44 5.40 -1.48 -6.90
C LEU A 44 5.90 -2.69 -6.09
N LEU A 45 5.02 -3.35 -5.32
CA LEU A 45 5.41 -4.48 -4.47
C LEU A 45 6.01 -5.66 -5.25
N PRO A 46 5.43 -6.10 -6.38
CA PRO A 46 6.05 -7.13 -7.23
C PRO A 46 7.45 -6.74 -7.71
N GLU A 47 7.63 -5.48 -8.11
CA GLU A 47 8.91 -5.01 -8.63
C GLU A 47 9.95 -4.84 -7.51
N LEU A 48 9.57 -4.31 -6.35
CA LEU A 48 10.44 -4.24 -5.17
C LEU A 48 10.92 -5.64 -4.76
N ARG A 49 9.99 -6.62 -4.69
CA ARG A 49 10.32 -8.01 -4.40
C ARG A 49 11.36 -8.58 -5.38
N ARG A 50 11.19 -8.31 -6.67
CA ARG A 50 12.13 -8.73 -7.71
C ARG A 50 13.50 -8.07 -7.53
N ARG A 51 13.55 -6.73 -7.41
CA ARG A 51 14.79 -5.95 -7.28
C ARG A 51 15.57 -6.28 -6.02
N ILE A 52 14.88 -6.40 -4.88
CA ILE A 52 15.50 -6.80 -3.61
C ILE A 52 16.07 -8.22 -3.73
N SER A 53 15.33 -9.15 -4.35
CA SER A 53 15.84 -10.51 -4.60
C SER A 53 17.08 -10.53 -5.49
N GLU A 54 17.12 -9.71 -6.53
CA GLU A 54 18.27 -9.55 -7.42
C GLU A 54 19.47 -8.93 -6.68
N GLY A 55 19.25 -7.88 -5.89
CA GLY A 55 20.32 -7.25 -5.10
C GLY A 55 20.91 -8.16 -4.03
N LEU A 56 20.13 -9.06 -3.46
CA LEU A 56 20.56 -10.05 -2.47
C LEU A 56 21.12 -11.33 -3.10
N GLY A 57 20.81 -11.62 -4.37
CA GLY A 57 21.17 -12.86 -5.03
C GLY A 57 20.33 -14.09 -4.62
N PHE A 58 19.23 -13.90 -3.87
CA PHE A 58 18.27 -14.96 -3.50
C PHE A 58 16.85 -14.42 -3.36
N PRO A 59 15.79 -15.28 -3.50
CA PRO A 59 14.41 -14.84 -3.49
C PRO A 59 13.92 -14.47 -2.09
N VAL A 60 13.25 -13.31 -1.96
CA VAL A 60 12.58 -12.83 -0.73
C VAL A 60 11.06 -13.02 -0.77
N ASN A 61 10.54 -13.82 -1.71
CA ASN A 61 9.11 -14.02 -1.95
C ASN A 61 8.35 -14.41 -0.69
N ARG A 62 8.96 -15.25 0.14
CA ARG A 62 8.34 -15.72 1.39
C ARG A 62 8.10 -14.59 2.38
N ILE A 63 9.05 -13.67 2.52
CA ILE A 63 8.93 -12.53 3.44
C ILE A 63 7.75 -11.64 3.00
N PHE A 64 7.69 -11.30 1.71
CA PHE A 64 6.59 -10.52 1.14
C PHE A 64 5.23 -11.22 1.31
N TYR A 65 5.16 -12.53 1.03
CA TYR A 65 3.93 -13.31 1.17
C TYR A 65 3.43 -13.33 2.62
N GLU A 66 4.29 -13.65 3.59
CA GLU A 66 3.90 -13.74 4.98
C GLU A 66 3.59 -12.36 5.60
N ALA A 67 4.32 -11.32 5.22
CA ALA A 67 4.03 -9.94 5.63
C ALA A 67 2.65 -9.51 5.15
N GLU A 68 2.32 -9.72 3.87
CA GLU A 68 1.03 -9.42 3.28
C GLU A 68 -0.10 -10.19 3.95
N ARG A 69 0.08 -11.51 4.10
CA ARG A 69 -0.88 -12.39 4.77
C ARG A 69 -1.19 -11.92 6.20
N ASN A 70 -0.14 -11.62 6.98
CA ASN A 70 -0.29 -11.21 8.37
C ASN A 70 -0.93 -9.83 8.49
N SER A 71 -0.53 -8.88 7.64
CA SER A 71 -1.11 -7.54 7.55
C SER A 71 -2.62 -7.61 7.31
N VAL A 72 -3.05 -8.34 6.29
CA VAL A 72 -4.48 -8.51 5.98
C VAL A 72 -5.22 -9.24 7.09
N ARG A 73 -4.62 -10.27 7.69
CA ARG A 73 -5.24 -10.98 8.82
C ARG A 73 -5.54 -10.03 9.99
N ILE A 74 -4.56 -9.18 10.37
CA ILE A 74 -4.72 -8.20 11.45
C ILE A 74 -5.82 -7.18 11.13
N VAL A 75 -5.81 -6.62 9.91
CA VAL A 75 -6.83 -5.66 9.48
C VAL A 75 -8.23 -6.27 9.50
N VAL A 76 -8.37 -7.49 9.01
CA VAL A 76 -9.67 -8.18 8.99
C VAL A 76 -10.10 -8.56 10.41
N GLU A 77 -9.20 -9.06 11.26
CA GLU A 77 -9.49 -9.31 12.68
C GLU A 77 -10.00 -8.05 13.38
N ALA A 78 -9.35 -6.90 13.17
CA ALA A 78 -9.80 -5.62 13.72
C ALA A 78 -11.21 -5.23 13.23
N LEU A 79 -11.50 -5.41 11.94
CA LEU A 79 -12.84 -5.18 11.39
C LEU A 79 -13.92 -6.12 11.98
N LEU A 80 -13.53 -7.34 12.35
CA LEU A 80 -14.42 -8.36 12.91
C LEU A 80 -14.51 -8.34 14.45
N GLN A 81 -13.76 -7.46 15.13
CA GLN A 81 -13.64 -7.45 16.59
C GLN A 81 -14.88 -6.99 17.36
N SER A 82 -15.87 -6.35 16.74
CA SER A 82 -17.09 -5.98 17.48
C SER A 82 -17.78 -7.23 18.01
N LEU A 83 -18.16 -7.23 19.30
CA LEU A 83 -18.80 -8.38 19.99
C LEU A 83 -20.03 -8.90 19.24
N SER A 84 -20.83 -7.98 18.67
CA SER A 84 -22.01 -8.32 17.87
C SER A 84 -21.64 -9.08 16.59
N ILE A 85 -20.56 -8.67 15.91
CA ILE A 85 -20.08 -9.35 14.69
C ILE A 85 -19.52 -10.73 15.04
N ARG A 86 -18.70 -10.86 16.10
CA ARG A 86 -18.12 -12.16 16.53
C ARG A 86 -19.19 -13.20 16.86
N MET A 87 -20.24 -12.79 17.58
CA MET A 87 -21.37 -13.69 17.88
C MET A 87 -22.12 -14.11 16.61
N THR A 88 -22.31 -13.19 15.69
CA THR A 88 -23.01 -13.42 14.44
C THR A 88 -22.22 -14.33 13.50
N LEU A 89 -20.88 -14.23 13.47
CA LEU A 89 -20.00 -15.07 12.64
C LEU A 89 -19.98 -16.56 13.02
N ARG A 90 -20.54 -16.94 14.17
CA ARG A 90 -20.77 -18.35 14.49
C ARG A 90 -21.85 -19.01 13.61
N ILE A 91 -22.66 -18.20 12.93
CA ILE A 91 -23.76 -18.65 12.06
C ILE A 91 -23.29 -18.64 10.60
N PRO A 92 -23.28 -19.80 9.88
CA PRO A 92 -22.72 -19.91 8.54
C PRO A 92 -23.23 -18.90 7.48
N PRO A 93 -24.53 -18.54 7.42
CA PRO A 93 -25.00 -17.52 6.49
C PRO A 93 -24.32 -16.16 6.61
N PHE A 94 -23.94 -15.75 7.84
CA PHE A 94 -23.25 -14.46 8.05
C PHE A 94 -21.82 -14.49 7.52
N LYS A 95 -21.09 -15.61 7.70
CA LYS A 95 -19.76 -15.77 7.08
C LYS A 95 -19.81 -15.61 5.57
N ARG A 96 -20.84 -16.16 4.92
CA ARG A 96 -21.03 -15.93 3.46
C ARG A 96 -21.29 -14.48 3.12
N GLY A 97 -21.93 -13.71 3.99
CA GLY A 97 -22.10 -12.26 3.84
C GLY A 97 -20.76 -11.52 3.91
N VAL A 98 -19.90 -11.88 4.87
CA VAL A 98 -18.54 -11.32 5.00
C VAL A 98 -17.69 -11.65 3.78
N VAL A 99 -17.72 -12.89 3.28
CA VAL A 99 -16.99 -13.27 2.06
C VAL A 99 -17.43 -12.42 0.86
N ARG A 100 -18.73 -12.16 0.71
CA ARG A 100 -19.23 -11.25 -0.33
C ARG A 100 -18.71 -9.82 -0.16
N PHE A 101 -18.58 -9.36 1.07
CA PHE A 101 -18.00 -8.07 1.37
C PHE A 101 -16.49 -8.02 1.01
N PHE A 102 -15.72 -9.08 1.26
CA PHE A 102 -14.31 -9.17 0.82
C PHE A 102 -14.16 -9.03 -0.69
N HIS A 103 -15.05 -9.61 -1.50
CA HIS A 103 -15.04 -9.39 -2.94
C HIS A 103 -15.31 -7.92 -3.32
N SER A 104 -16.15 -7.25 -2.54
CA SER A 104 -16.39 -5.82 -2.74
C SER A 104 -15.17 -4.97 -2.34
N LEU A 105 -14.43 -5.36 -1.31
CA LEU A 105 -13.17 -4.71 -0.94
C LEU A 105 -12.12 -4.90 -2.05
N ALA A 106 -11.95 -6.10 -2.58
CA ALA A 106 -10.94 -6.39 -3.61
C ALA A 106 -11.01 -5.44 -4.81
N TRP A 107 -12.19 -5.20 -5.39
CA TRP A 107 -12.27 -4.25 -6.50
C TRP A 107 -12.22 -2.78 -6.05
N MET A 108 -12.68 -2.46 -4.84
CA MET A 108 -12.61 -1.11 -4.28
C MET A 108 -11.15 -0.70 -4.01
N THR A 109 -10.32 -1.65 -3.61
CA THR A 109 -8.88 -1.45 -3.38
C THR A 109 -8.04 -1.59 -4.66
N GLY A 110 -8.65 -1.99 -5.79
CA GLY A 110 -7.97 -2.15 -7.07
C GLY A 110 -7.20 -3.46 -7.24
N THR A 111 -7.35 -4.41 -6.29
CA THR A 111 -6.54 -5.64 -6.27
C THR A 111 -7.01 -6.71 -7.25
N ALA A 112 -8.32 -6.87 -7.43
CA ALA A 112 -8.90 -7.80 -8.39
C ALA A 112 -10.40 -7.59 -8.56
N LYS A 113 -10.98 -8.10 -9.66
CA LYS A 113 -12.38 -8.43 -9.75
C LYS A 113 -12.58 -9.88 -9.33
N SER A 114 -13.24 -10.11 -8.21
CA SER A 114 -13.41 -11.46 -7.68
C SER A 114 -14.85 -11.83 -7.35
N ARG A 115 -15.13 -13.13 -7.33
CA ARG A 115 -16.41 -13.70 -6.87
C ARG A 115 -16.21 -15.08 -6.29
N THR A 116 -17.05 -15.45 -5.34
CA THR A 116 -17.09 -16.81 -4.80
C THR A 116 -17.63 -17.78 -5.86
N VAL A 117 -16.95 -18.90 -6.05
CA VAL A 117 -17.44 -20.09 -6.76
C VAL A 117 -18.04 -21.06 -5.76
N GLU A 118 -17.28 -21.39 -4.72
CA GLU A 118 -17.67 -22.30 -3.65
C GLU A 118 -17.19 -21.76 -2.29
N TYR A 119 -17.96 -22.02 -1.24
CA TYR A 119 -17.52 -21.75 0.14
C TYR A 119 -18.16 -22.74 1.11
N HIS A 120 -17.32 -23.57 1.69
CA HIS A 120 -17.64 -24.55 2.71
C HIS A 120 -16.99 -24.11 4.05
N VAL A 121 -17.81 -23.54 4.92
CA VAL A 121 -17.38 -22.98 6.21
C VAL A 121 -16.55 -24.00 7.00
N GLY A 122 -15.39 -23.57 7.48
CA GLY A 122 -14.45 -24.39 8.25
C GLY A 122 -13.70 -25.46 7.45
N LYS A 123 -13.81 -25.46 6.11
CA LYS A 123 -13.13 -26.43 5.23
C LYS A 123 -12.33 -25.76 4.12
N TYR A 124 -12.99 -25.16 3.15
CA TYR A 124 -12.34 -24.53 2.01
C TYR A 124 -13.21 -23.48 1.32
N GLY A 125 -12.58 -22.60 0.56
CA GLY A 125 -13.23 -21.67 -0.35
C GLY A 125 -12.58 -21.66 -1.73
N VAL A 126 -13.34 -21.36 -2.78
CA VAL A 126 -12.86 -21.15 -4.14
C VAL A 126 -13.38 -19.82 -4.63
N ALA A 127 -12.48 -18.94 -5.02
CA ALA A 127 -12.79 -17.67 -5.66
C ALA A 127 -12.32 -17.65 -7.11
N ARG A 128 -13.11 -17.07 -7.98
CA ARG A 128 -12.74 -16.77 -9.37
C ARG A 128 -12.34 -15.31 -9.47
N MET A 129 -11.21 -15.02 -10.12
CA MET A 129 -10.62 -13.71 -10.18
C MET A 129 -10.22 -13.31 -11.60
N ARG A 130 -10.44 -12.03 -11.91
CA ARG A 130 -9.91 -11.32 -13.08
C ARG A 130 -8.95 -10.24 -12.61
N ASN A 131 -7.93 -9.99 -13.39
CA ASN A 131 -6.96 -8.93 -13.15
C ASN A 131 -6.37 -8.90 -11.72
N PRO A 132 -5.98 -10.05 -11.11
CA PRO A 132 -5.23 -9.99 -9.86
C PRO A 132 -3.96 -9.15 -10.08
N TRP A 133 -3.64 -8.31 -9.11
CA TRP A 133 -2.48 -7.40 -9.24
C TRP A 133 -1.15 -8.15 -9.17
N ASP A 134 -1.08 -9.18 -8.36
CA ASP A 134 -0.01 -10.16 -8.26
C ASP A 134 -0.62 -11.48 -7.78
N LEU A 135 -0.18 -12.61 -8.29
CA LEU A 135 -0.79 -13.90 -7.92
C LEU A 135 -0.40 -14.33 -6.50
N ASP A 136 0.86 -14.20 -6.13
CA ASP A 136 1.35 -14.66 -4.82
C ASP A 136 0.82 -13.77 -3.71
N LEU A 137 0.91 -12.45 -3.89
CA LEU A 137 0.42 -11.48 -2.92
C LEU A 137 -1.11 -11.53 -2.81
N MET A 138 -1.84 -11.72 -3.93
CA MET A 138 -3.29 -11.93 -3.88
C MET A 138 -3.67 -13.22 -3.16
N ALA A 139 -2.86 -14.28 -3.27
CA ALA A 139 -3.06 -15.49 -2.46
C ALA A 139 -2.85 -15.20 -0.97
N ALA A 140 -1.81 -14.43 -0.62
CA ALA A 140 -1.56 -14.00 0.76
C ALA A 140 -2.74 -13.20 1.33
N VAL A 141 -3.26 -12.24 0.57
CA VAL A 141 -4.46 -11.45 0.90
C VAL A 141 -5.65 -12.35 1.25
N VAL A 142 -5.97 -13.30 0.37
CA VAL A 142 -7.13 -14.17 0.57
C VAL A 142 -6.92 -15.12 1.74
N VAL A 143 -5.71 -15.69 1.87
CA VAL A 143 -5.37 -16.56 3.01
C VAL A 143 -5.50 -15.79 4.31
N GLY A 144 -4.89 -14.60 4.45
CA GLY A 144 -4.97 -13.78 5.66
C GLY A 144 -6.42 -13.40 6.03
N ALA A 145 -7.22 -12.98 5.04
CA ALA A 145 -8.62 -12.64 5.26
C ALA A 145 -9.47 -13.84 5.72
N PHE A 146 -9.24 -15.02 5.14
CA PHE A 146 -9.98 -16.22 5.53
C PHE A 146 -9.47 -16.81 6.86
N GLU A 147 -8.18 -16.67 7.20
CA GLU A 147 -7.67 -17.02 8.52
C GLU A 147 -8.32 -16.21 9.63
N ALA A 148 -8.44 -14.90 9.44
CA ALA A 148 -9.19 -14.04 10.35
C ALA A 148 -10.66 -14.47 10.50
N LEU A 149 -11.30 -14.90 9.40
CA LEU A 149 -12.70 -15.32 9.39
C LEU A 149 -12.93 -16.69 9.98
N GLU A 150 -12.03 -17.66 9.71
CA GLU A 150 -12.18 -19.06 10.14
C GLU A 150 -11.50 -19.37 11.47
N GLY A 151 -10.52 -18.54 11.90
CA GLY A 151 -9.72 -18.76 13.11
C GLY A 151 -8.78 -19.96 13.00
N ARG A 152 -8.36 -20.34 11.80
CA ARG A 152 -7.53 -21.50 11.50
C ARG A 152 -6.52 -21.16 10.40
N PRO A 153 -5.32 -21.80 10.40
CA PRO A 153 -4.38 -21.65 9.30
C PRO A 153 -4.94 -22.22 7.99
N LEU A 154 -4.61 -21.55 6.87
CA LEU A 154 -5.01 -21.96 5.54
C LEU A 154 -3.82 -22.02 4.59
N ARG A 155 -3.95 -22.81 3.55
CA ARG A 155 -3.06 -22.84 2.38
C ARG A 155 -3.84 -22.54 1.11
N SER A 156 -3.15 -22.12 0.06
CA SER A 156 -3.75 -21.68 -1.19
C SER A 156 -3.20 -22.41 -2.40
N PHE A 157 -4.01 -22.49 -3.45
CA PHE A 157 -3.65 -23.09 -4.73
C PHE A 157 -4.27 -22.30 -5.88
N TRP A 158 -3.49 -22.01 -6.91
CA TRP A 158 -3.93 -21.37 -8.12
C TRP A 158 -4.17 -22.34 -9.26
N LYS A 159 -5.22 -22.07 -10.04
CA LYS A 159 -5.47 -22.67 -11.35
C LYS A 159 -5.89 -21.58 -12.33
N LYS A 160 -5.29 -21.53 -13.52
CA LYS A 160 -5.75 -20.69 -14.61
C LYS A 160 -6.77 -21.46 -15.46
N GLU A 161 -7.91 -20.86 -15.73
CA GLU A 161 -9.01 -21.48 -16.48
C GLU A 161 -9.77 -20.43 -17.27
N ASN A 162 -9.87 -20.61 -18.61
CA ASN A 162 -10.60 -19.71 -19.53
C ASN A 162 -10.22 -18.22 -19.40
N GLY A 163 -8.93 -17.92 -19.22
CA GLY A 163 -8.42 -16.54 -19.08
C GLY A 163 -8.64 -15.90 -17.70
N GLU A 164 -9.29 -16.61 -16.77
CA GLU A 164 -9.48 -16.21 -15.39
C GLU A 164 -8.63 -17.08 -14.45
N TYR A 165 -8.50 -16.66 -13.19
CA TYR A 165 -7.78 -17.39 -12.16
C TYR A 165 -8.76 -17.95 -11.13
N LEU A 166 -8.58 -19.21 -10.77
CA LEU A 166 -9.27 -19.83 -9.64
C LEU A 166 -8.28 -19.92 -8.49
N LEU A 167 -8.59 -19.28 -7.38
CA LEU A 167 -7.87 -19.41 -6.12
C LEU A 167 -8.69 -20.28 -5.18
N ARG A 168 -8.12 -21.43 -4.81
CA ARG A 168 -8.64 -22.29 -3.75
C ARG A 168 -7.85 -22.02 -2.48
N VAL A 169 -8.55 -21.82 -1.37
CA VAL A 169 -7.98 -21.80 -0.01
C VAL A 169 -8.62 -22.92 0.80
N GLU A 170 -7.82 -23.63 1.59
CA GLU A 170 -8.30 -24.74 2.41
C GLU A 170 -7.59 -24.78 3.76
N VAL A 171 -8.33 -25.20 4.79
CA VAL A 171 -7.82 -25.33 6.15
C VAL A 171 -6.68 -26.35 6.19
N THR A 172 -5.60 -26.00 6.91
CA THR A 172 -4.44 -26.84 7.16
C THR A 172 -4.14 -26.88 8.66
N GLU A 173 -3.37 -27.87 9.11
CA GLU A 173 -2.85 -27.93 10.48
C GLU A 173 -1.49 -27.26 10.60
N THR A 174 -0.82 -26.98 9.45
CA THR A 174 0.50 -26.37 9.43
C THR A 174 0.37 -24.88 9.69
N LYS A 175 0.93 -24.41 10.80
CA LYS A 175 1.06 -22.98 11.09
C LYS A 175 2.17 -22.37 10.24
N PRO A 176 2.01 -21.13 9.76
CA PRO A 176 3.08 -20.39 9.10
C PRO A 176 4.21 -20.06 10.08
N GLU A 177 5.44 -20.26 9.67
CA GLU A 177 6.61 -20.03 10.52
C GLU A 177 6.79 -18.56 10.95
N LEU A 178 6.47 -17.60 10.05
CA LEU A 178 6.64 -16.18 10.35
C LEU A 178 5.43 -15.53 11.04
N SER A 179 4.29 -16.20 11.14
CA SER A 179 3.06 -15.57 11.63
C SER A 179 3.09 -15.11 13.10
N GLU A 180 3.92 -15.75 13.93
CA GLU A 180 4.10 -15.38 15.35
C GLU A 180 5.18 -14.30 15.53
N ARG A 181 5.99 -14.03 14.50
CA ARG A 181 7.11 -13.09 14.52
C ARG A 181 6.76 -11.71 13.98
N LEU A 182 5.76 -11.64 13.10
CA LEU A 182 5.30 -10.42 12.45
C LEU A 182 4.22 -9.75 13.33
N GLU A 183 4.63 -9.28 14.50
CA GLU A 183 3.78 -8.43 15.34
C GLU A 183 3.71 -7.02 14.76
N VAL A 184 2.52 -6.43 14.79
CA VAL A 184 2.31 -5.06 14.34
C VAL A 184 2.20 -4.16 15.56
N ASP A 185 3.27 -3.44 15.85
CA ASP A 185 3.20 -2.24 16.66
C ASP A 185 2.73 -1.09 15.77
N TYR A 186 1.57 -0.53 16.11
CA TYR A 186 1.07 0.66 15.44
C TYR A 186 1.99 1.84 15.80
N PRO A 187 2.77 2.38 14.85
CA PRO A 187 3.63 3.52 15.17
C PRO A 187 2.76 4.68 15.64
N PRO A 188 3.22 5.43 16.66
CA PRO A 188 2.52 6.62 17.12
C PRO A 188 2.35 7.59 15.95
N VAL A 189 1.29 8.39 15.98
CA VAL A 189 0.96 9.33 14.91
C VAL A 189 1.12 10.75 15.43
N LYS A 190 1.96 11.55 14.77
CA LYS A 190 2.11 12.98 15.03
C LYS A 190 0.93 13.74 14.41
N GLU A 191 0.43 14.75 15.07
CA GLU A 191 -0.57 15.67 14.52
C GLU A 191 0.03 16.52 13.38
N GLY A 192 -0.83 17.03 12.49
CA GLY A 192 -0.42 17.85 11.37
C GLY A 192 -1.47 18.89 11.02
N ASN A 193 -1.14 19.78 10.10
CA ASN A 193 -1.97 20.91 9.73
C ASN A 193 -2.25 21.02 8.22
N TYR A 194 -1.99 19.95 7.46
CA TYR A 194 -2.21 19.93 6.01
C TYR A 194 -3.68 20.11 5.67
N ARG A 195 -3.97 20.99 4.71
CA ARG A 195 -5.32 21.36 4.30
C ARG A 195 -5.66 20.78 2.94
N TYR A 196 -6.49 19.74 2.93
CA TYR A 196 -7.06 19.21 1.70
C TYR A 196 -8.20 20.08 1.19
N ARG A 197 -8.25 20.33 -0.12
CA ARG A 197 -9.45 20.80 -0.79
C ARG A 197 -10.47 19.65 -0.85
N ARG A 198 -11.46 19.67 0.03
CA ARG A 198 -12.40 18.56 0.20
C ARG A 198 -13.62 18.67 -0.68
N CYS A 199 -14.12 17.53 -1.17
CA CYS A 199 -15.40 17.45 -1.84
C CYS A 199 -16.53 17.85 -0.85
N PRO A 200 -17.38 18.84 -1.19
CA PRO A 200 -18.42 19.32 -0.27
C PRO A 200 -19.50 18.27 0.02
N ARG A 201 -19.58 17.20 -0.80
CA ARG A 201 -20.61 16.16 -0.64
C ARG A 201 -20.11 14.91 0.10
N CYS A 202 -18.92 14.43 -0.16
CA CYS A 202 -18.43 13.17 0.40
C CYS A 202 -17.17 13.31 1.28
N GLY A 203 -16.56 14.52 1.35
CA GLY A 203 -15.45 14.83 2.23
C GLY A 203 -14.07 14.32 1.79
N VAL A 204 -13.98 13.54 0.71
CA VAL A 204 -12.67 13.10 0.17
C VAL A 204 -11.92 14.28 -0.47
N PRO A 205 -10.60 14.29 -0.52
CA PRO A 205 -9.85 15.29 -1.26
C PRO A 205 -10.29 15.38 -2.72
N MET A 206 -10.50 16.58 -3.24
CA MET A 206 -10.85 16.76 -4.66
C MET A 206 -9.76 16.28 -5.60
N ASP A 207 -8.53 16.26 -5.12
CA ASP A 207 -7.37 15.92 -5.93
C ASP A 207 -7.27 14.43 -6.24
N ILE A 208 -8.01 13.53 -5.53
CA ILE A 208 -8.13 12.12 -5.94
C ILE A 208 -9.18 11.85 -7.03
N ARG A 209 -9.88 12.87 -7.53
CA ARG A 209 -10.89 12.71 -8.60
C ARG A 209 -10.33 12.19 -9.93
N HIS A 210 -9.00 12.25 -10.11
CA HIS A 210 -8.34 11.65 -11.27
C HIS A 210 -8.23 10.12 -11.16
N MET A 211 -8.41 9.56 -9.97
CA MET A 211 -8.53 8.11 -9.79
C MET A 211 -9.86 7.60 -10.32
N GLU A 212 -9.80 6.65 -11.24
CA GLU A 212 -10.95 6.00 -11.84
C GLU A 212 -11.11 4.57 -11.33
N TRP A 213 -12.21 4.30 -10.63
CA TRP A 213 -12.57 2.93 -10.22
C TRP A 213 -13.30 2.23 -11.35
N ARG A 214 -12.66 1.27 -12.02
CA ARG A 214 -13.23 0.43 -13.09
C ARG A 214 -13.78 -0.85 -12.46
N GLU A 215 -15.02 -0.79 -12.00
CA GLU A 215 -15.65 -1.86 -11.21
C GLU A 215 -15.72 -3.21 -11.93
N GLU A 216 -16.01 -3.21 -13.24
CA GLU A 216 -16.11 -4.43 -14.03
C GLU A 216 -14.76 -5.11 -14.27
N GLU A 217 -13.68 -4.36 -14.13
CA GLU A 217 -12.30 -4.83 -14.27
C GLU A 217 -11.64 -5.11 -12.91
N GLY A 218 -12.14 -4.52 -11.82
CA GLY A 218 -11.55 -4.58 -10.48
C GLY A 218 -10.27 -3.76 -10.35
N LEU A 219 -10.21 -2.61 -11.04
CA LEU A 219 -9.04 -1.75 -11.12
C LEU A 219 -9.31 -0.35 -10.57
N ILE A 220 -8.27 0.28 -10.05
CA ILE A 220 -8.17 1.73 -9.87
C ILE A 220 -7.12 2.23 -10.86
N MET A 221 -7.48 3.18 -11.71
CA MET A 221 -6.55 3.80 -12.67
C MET A 221 -6.32 5.26 -12.31
N ASP A 222 -5.07 5.66 -12.22
CA ASP A 222 -4.71 7.07 -12.25
C ASP A 222 -4.75 7.56 -13.69
N ARG A 223 -5.78 8.35 -14.06
CA ARG A 223 -5.96 8.85 -15.42
C ARG A 223 -4.94 9.89 -15.87
N ARG A 224 -4.20 10.51 -14.94
CA ARG A 224 -3.15 11.48 -15.28
C ARG A 224 -1.88 10.77 -15.72
N ARG A 225 -1.58 9.66 -15.07
CA ARG A 225 -0.35 8.89 -15.29
C ARG A 225 -0.58 7.62 -16.10
N ASP A 226 -1.85 7.27 -16.38
CA ASP A 226 -2.29 6.01 -17.02
C ASP A 226 -1.73 4.74 -16.36
N ILE A 227 -1.63 4.75 -15.05
CA ILE A 227 -1.12 3.63 -14.27
C ILE A 227 -2.19 3.05 -13.34
N ARG A 228 -2.08 1.74 -13.10
CA ARG A 228 -2.92 1.06 -12.11
C ARG A 228 -2.45 1.39 -10.71
N MET A 229 -3.40 1.74 -9.84
CA MET A 229 -3.17 2.05 -8.43
C MET A 229 -3.84 1.03 -7.53
N LEU A 230 -3.30 0.87 -6.34
CA LEU A 230 -3.94 0.18 -5.22
C LEU A 230 -4.22 1.17 -4.10
N ASN A 231 -5.32 0.96 -3.39
CA ASN A 231 -5.58 1.57 -2.08
C ASN A 231 -5.46 0.46 -1.03
N TRP A 232 -4.35 0.42 -0.33
CA TRP A 232 -3.97 -0.73 0.48
C TRP A 232 -3.59 -0.33 1.91
N GLU A 233 -3.54 -1.28 2.83
CA GLU A 233 -3.01 -1.01 4.15
C GLU A 233 -1.50 -0.80 4.11
N GLY A 234 -1.01 0.17 4.89
CA GLY A 234 0.41 0.54 4.89
C GLY A 234 1.32 -0.41 5.66
N PHE A 235 0.76 -1.45 6.32
CA PHE A 235 1.55 -2.34 7.17
C PHE A 235 2.41 -3.34 6.40
N THR A 236 2.00 -3.75 5.21
CA THR A 236 2.75 -4.74 4.45
C THR A 236 4.20 -4.30 4.22
N LEU A 237 4.41 -3.07 3.75
CA LEU A 237 5.76 -2.54 3.52
C LEU A 237 6.55 -2.46 4.83
N TYR A 238 5.93 -1.93 5.88
CA TYR A 238 6.55 -1.87 7.21
C TYR A 238 6.96 -3.25 7.74
N LEU A 239 6.11 -4.26 7.60
CA LEU A 239 6.44 -5.64 8.02
C LEU A 239 7.52 -6.26 7.15
N VAL A 240 7.51 -6.00 5.83
CA VAL A 240 8.54 -6.47 4.91
C VAL A 240 9.91 -5.91 5.29
N THR A 241 10.03 -4.61 5.51
CA THR A 241 11.31 -3.98 5.89
C THR A 241 11.82 -4.49 7.22
N ARG A 242 10.96 -4.57 8.23
CA ARG A 242 11.32 -5.08 9.55
C ARG A 242 11.85 -6.51 9.49
N GLU A 243 11.18 -7.37 8.75
CA GLU A 243 11.61 -8.77 8.65
C GLU A 243 12.88 -8.92 7.82
N LEU A 244 13.05 -8.14 6.73
CA LEU A 244 14.28 -8.12 5.96
C LEU A 244 15.48 -7.67 6.83
N VAL A 245 15.34 -6.59 7.58
CA VAL A 245 16.40 -6.10 8.47
C VAL A 245 16.69 -7.11 9.59
N ARG A 246 15.65 -7.73 10.15
CA ARG A 246 15.80 -8.74 11.19
C ARG A 246 16.56 -9.98 10.73
N GLU A 247 16.28 -10.48 9.52
CA GLU A 247 16.89 -11.69 8.97
C GLU A 247 18.28 -11.45 8.39
N LEU A 248 18.51 -10.28 7.80
CA LEU A 248 19.69 -10.00 6.98
C LEU A 248 20.61 -8.92 7.57
N GLY A 249 20.17 -8.25 8.64
CA GLY A 249 20.89 -7.12 9.21
C GLY A 249 20.65 -5.82 8.45
N GLU A 250 21.30 -4.74 8.91
CA GLU A 250 21.12 -3.39 8.33
C GLU A 250 21.71 -3.25 6.91
N ASP A 251 22.59 -4.14 6.50
CA ASP A 251 23.21 -4.15 5.17
C ASP A 251 22.16 -4.31 4.03
N VAL A 252 20.94 -4.77 4.34
CA VAL A 252 19.84 -4.83 3.38
C VAL A 252 19.20 -3.47 3.10
N ILE A 253 19.35 -2.48 3.99
CA ILE A 253 18.69 -1.18 3.89
C ILE A 253 19.07 -0.43 2.60
N PRO A 254 20.34 -0.30 2.21
CA PRO A 254 20.71 0.31 0.93
C PRO A 254 20.05 -0.38 -0.27
N ILE A 255 19.90 -1.71 -0.24
CA ILE A 255 19.25 -2.49 -1.31
C ILE A 255 17.75 -2.14 -1.41
N ILE A 256 17.06 -1.98 -0.27
CA ILE A 256 15.67 -1.57 -0.21
C ILE A 256 15.50 -0.16 -0.80
N ILE A 257 16.35 0.78 -0.37
CA ILE A 257 16.35 2.18 -0.85
C ILE A 257 16.59 2.23 -2.36
N ASP A 258 17.61 1.51 -2.85
CA ASP A 258 17.94 1.46 -4.27
C ASP A 258 16.82 0.82 -5.11
N ALA A 259 16.17 -0.23 -4.59
CA ALA A 259 15.07 -0.88 -5.29
C ALA A 259 13.88 0.08 -5.52
N GLU A 260 13.48 0.82 -4.48
CA GLU A 260 12.40 1.82 -4.57
C GLU A 260 12.81 3.01 -5.43
N ARG A 261 14.05 3.52 -5.26
CA ARG A 261 14.59 4.61 -6.09
C ARG A 261 14.53 4.26 -7.57
N ASP A 262 15.06 3.09 -7.95
CA ASP A 262 15.13 2.69 -9.34
C ASP A 262 13.74 2.44 -9.95
N TYR A 263 12.82 1.89 -9.15
CA TYR A 263 11.42 1.75 -9.57
C TYR A 263 10.77 3.11 -9.83
N THR A 264 10.81 3.99 -8.84
CA THR A 264 10.16 5.31 -8.92
C THR A 264 10.80 6.19 -9.99
N LEU A 265 12.12 6.19 -10.11
CA LEU A 265 12.82 6.96 -11.14
C LEU A 265 12.45 6.50 -12.56
N LYS A 266 12.39 5.17 -12.77
CA LYS A 266 11.93 4.62 -14.05
C LYS A 266 10.49 5.05 -14.35
N MET A 267 9.59 4.96 -13.38
CA MET A 267 8.20 5.40 -13.53
C MET A 267 8.11 6.90 -13.88
N LEU A 268 8.85 7.77 -13.20
CA LEU A 268 8.88 9.20 -13.48
C LEU A 268 9.41 9.49 -14.87
N SER A 269 10.45 8.79 -15.30
CA SER A 269 11.01 8.91 -16.66
C SER A 269 10.01 8.47 -17.72
N ASP A 270 9.35 7.33 -17.54
CA ASP A 270 8.33 6.80 -18.46
C ASP A 270 7.12 7.76 -18.60
N LEU A 271 6.83 8.54 -17.56
CA LEU A 271 5.78 9.56 -17.55
C LEU A 271 6.25 10.93 -18.06
N GLY A 272 7.53 11.10 -18.38
CA GLY A 272 8.11 12.39 -18.75
C GLY A 272 8.14 13.42 -17.62
N LEU A 273 8.04 12.98 -16.36
CA LEU A 273 8.10 13.82 -15.16
C LEU A 273 9.55 14.02 -14.70
N THR A 274 10.38 14.49 -15.63
CA THR A 274 11.76 14.89 -15.36
C THR A 274 11.91 16.37 -15.69
N ARG A 275 12.82 17.04 -14.98
CA ARG A 275 13.06 18.46 -15.18
C ARG A 275 13.49 18.80 -16.59
N SER A 276 12.81 19.77 -17.21
CA SER A 276 13.18 20.34 -18.50
C SER A 276 13.92 21.71 -18.40
N SER A 277 13.75 22.43 -17.28
CA SER A 277 14.37 23.72 -17.04
C SER A 277 14.62 23.99 -15.55
N GLN A 278 15.48 24.97 -15.25
CA GLN A 278 15.75 25.40 -13.87
C GLN A 278 14.50 25.97 -13.19
N GLU A 279 13.67 26.69 -13.95
CA GLU A 279 12.45 27.33 -13.44
C GLU A 279 11.38 26.33 -13.01
N ALA A 280 11.34 25.14 -13.64
CA ALA A 280 10.39 24.07 -13.30
C ALA A 280 10.80 23.25 -12.06
N ARG A 281 11.97 23.49 -11.49
CA ARG A 281 12.56 22.70 -10.41
C ARG A 281 11.72 22.69 -9.14
N ASP A 282 11.41 23.88 -8.62
CA ASP A 282 10.69 24.04 -7.37
C ASP A 282 9.23 23.62 -7.51
N ASP A 283 8.60 23.94 -8.65
CA ASP A 283 7.22 23.53 -8.94
C ASP A 283 7.09 22.00 -9.01
N LEU A 284 8.03 21.33 -9.68
CA LEU A 284 8.02 19.87 -9.79
C LEU A 284 8.25 19.20 -8.42
N LEU A 285 9.18 19.73 -7.61
CA LEU A 285 9.39 19.26 -6.24
C LEU A 285 8.12 19.39 -5.41
N GLN A 286 7.46 20.56 -5.44
CA GLN A 286 6.23 20.79 -4.71
C GLN A 286 5.10 19.85 -5.17
N GLU A 287 4.97 19.61 -6.48
CA GLU A 287 3.99 18.67 -7.02
C GLU A 287 4.25 17.24 -6.52
N MET A 288 5.50 16.76 -6.56
CA MET A 288 5.88 15.43 -6.08
C MET A 288 5.64 15.30 -4.57
N LEU A 289 6.02 16.28 -3.76
CA LEU A 289 5.82 16.25 -2.31
C LEU A 289 4.33 16.35 -1.93
N ALA A 290 3.50 17.05 -2.70
CA ALA A 290 2.05 17.13 -2.48
C ALA A 290 1.34 15.78 -2.71
N MET A 291 1.94 14.84 -3.45
CA MET A 291 1.41 13.49 -3.59
C MET A 291 1.50 12.67 -2.30
N LEU A 292 2.50 12.91 -1.45
CA LEU A 292 2.70 12.15 -0.23
C LEU A 292 1.46 12.18 0.70
N PRO A 293 0.96 13.34 1.16
CA PRO A 293 -0.24 13.38 1.98
C PRO A 293 -1.50 12.93 1.23
N LEU A 294 -1.58 13.18 -0.09
CA LEU A 294 -2.72 12.76 -0.89
C LEU A 294 -2.85 11.23 -0.94
N TYR A 295 -1.72 10.53 -0.96
CA TYR A 295 -1.65 9.07 -1.02
C TYR A 295 -1.45 8.40 0.35
N GLY A 296 -1.44 9.17 1.44
CA GLY A 296 -1.30 8.63 2.80
C GLY A 296 0.13 8.21 3.15
N GLN A 297 1.12 8.70 2.41
CA GLN A 297 2.53 8.32 2.51
C GLN A 297 3.31 9.13 3.54
N GLY A 298 2.69 10.14 4.16
CA GLY A 298 3.26 11.03 5.14
C GLY A 298 3.09 12.50 4.76
N LEU A 299 3.64 13.39 5.55
CA LEU A 299 3.60 14.84 5.33
C LEU A 299 5.01 15.41 5.34
N ALA A 300 5.48 15.89 4.19
CA ALA A 300 6.74 16.62 4.11
C ALA A 300 6.61 18.00 4.78
N THR A 301 7.57 18.32 5.62
CA THR A 301 7.68 19.58 6.37
C THR A 301 9.12 20.12 6.27
N ASP A 302 9.29 21.42 6.53
CA ASP A 302 10.61 22.08 6.59
C ASP A 302 11.51 21.76 5.38
N VAL A 303 10.93 21.88 4.18
CA VAL A 303 11.59 21.57 2.91
C VAL A 303 12.51 22.70 2.50
N GLU A 304 13.80 22.40 2.35
CA GLU A 304 14.84 23.34 1.90
C GLU A 304 15.64 22.71 0.76
N LEU A 305 15.62 23.36 -0.41
CA LEU A 305 16.45 23.00 -1.56
C LEU A 305 17.51 24.12 -1.76
N THR A 306 18.75 23.83 -1.41
CA THR A 306 19.84 24.80 -1.49
C THR A 306 20.27 25.07 -2.94
N PRO A 307 20.90 26.24 -3.24
CA PRO A 307 21.49 26.49 -4.56
C PRO A 307 22.57 25.47 -4.95
N GLY A 308 23.25 24.85 -3.99
CA GLY A 308 24.23 23.78 -4.20
C GLY A 308 23.60 22.41 -4.50
N GLY A 309 22.28 22.31 -4.60
CA GLY A 309 21.58 21.07 -4.92
C GLY A 309 21.41 20.13 -3.73
N VAL A 310 21.51 20.57 -2.51
CA VAL A 310 21.18 19.75 -1.33
C VAL A 310 19.72 19.98 -0.96
N LEU A 311 18.92 18.89 -0.95
CA LEU A 311 17.54 18.89 -0.47
C LEU A 311 17.53 18.36 0.98
N ARG A 312 16.97 19.17 1.88
CA ARG A 312 16.71 18.80 3.28
C ARG A 312 15.22 18.86 3.53
N LEU A 313 14.66 17.84 4.16
CA LEU A 313 13.25 17.83 4.55
C LEU A 313 13.01 16.87 5.72
N TRP A 314 11.92 17.13 6.43
CA TRP A 314 11.36 16.19 7.39
C TRP A 314 10.09 15.60 6.80
N VAL A 315 9.84 14.33 7.09
CA VAL A 315 8.54 13.73 6.80
C VAL A 315 7.93 13.22 8.10
N ASP A 316 6.78 13.78 8.43
CA ASP A 316 5.97 13.33 9.53
C ASP A 316 5.09 12.16 9.08
N ASN A 317 4.98 11.15 9.96
CA ASN A 317 4.18 9.96 9.73
C ASN A 317 4.50 9.22 8.42
N PRO A 318 5.77 8.95 8.08
CA PRO A 318 6.09 8.17 6.89
C PRO A 318 5.40 6.80 6.94
N TYR A 319 5.05 6.23 5.78
CA TYR A 319 4.49 4.87 5.70
C TYR A 319 5.57 3.80 5.95
N ASP A 320 6.78 4.09 5.55
CA ASP A 320 8.02 3.35 5.84
C ASP A 320 9.21 4.27 5.54
N GLU A 321 10.20 4.30 6.43
CA GLU A 321 11.33 5.22 6.34
C GLU A 321 12.27 4.90 5.18
N TYR A 322 12.50 3.63 4.85
CA TYR A 322 13.48 3.22 3.84
C TYR A 322 12.88 3.28 2.43
N PHE A 323 11.66 2.80 2.24
CA PHE A 323 10.99 2.96 0.94
C PHE A 323 10.78 4.44 0.63
N LEU A 324 10.44 5.26 1.62
CA LEU A 324 10.29 6.69 1.40
C LEU A 324 11.63 7.35 1.06
N ALA A 325 12.74 6.92 1.67
CA ALA A 325 14.09 7.40 1.31
C ALA A 325 14.38 7.14 -0.18
N GLY A 326 14.09 5.94 -0.68
CA GLY A 326 14.22 5.59 -2.10
C GLY A 326 13.34 6.45 -3.02
N ARG A 327 12.06 6.67 -2.64
CA ARG A 327 11.12 7.51 -3.39
C ARG A 327 11.57 8.96 -3.45
N LEU A 328 12.05 9.52 -2.34
CA LEU A 328 12.60 10.87 -2.29
C LEU A 328 13.89 11.00 -3.11
N ALA A 329 14.74 9.96 -3.10
CA ALA A 329 15.92 9.91 -3.96
C ALA A 329 15.54 9.99 -5.44
N ALA A 330 14.54 9.22 -5.87
CA ALA A 330 14.04 9.28 -7.23
C ALA A 330 13.46 10.65 -7.60
N PHE A 331 12.72 11.30 -6.69
CA PHE A 331 12.24 12.67 -6.89
C PHE A 331 13.39 13.63 -7.08
N TYR A 332 14.39 13.55 -6.21
CA TYR A 332 15.61 14.38 -6.31
C TYR A 332 16.32 14.15 -7.64
N GLU A 333 16.56 12.89 -8.03
CA GLU A 333 17.26 12.56 -9.29
C GLU A 333 16.48 13.02 -10.53
N ALA A 334 15.15 12.92 -10.52
CA ALA A 334 14.31 13.43 -11.59
C ALA A 334 14.39 14.97 -11.73
N ILE A 335 14.59 15.67 -10.61
CA ILE A 335 14.67 17.13 -10.55
C ILE A 335 16.10 17.62 -10.85
N GLU A 336 17.13 17.03 -10.25
CA GLU A 336 18.51 17.50 -10.36
C GLU A 336 19.24 16.88 -11.55
N GLY A 337 18.80 15.74 -12.08
CA GLY A 337 19.48 14.99 -13.13
C GLY A 337 20.80 14.36 -12.67
N LYS A 338 21.00 14.21 -11.37
CA LYS A 338 22.22 13.66 -10.74
C LYS A 338 21.83 12.58 -9.75
N ARG A 339 22.65 11.54 -9.64
CA ARG A 339 22.45 10.48 -8.64
C ARG A 339 22.44 11.07 -7.23
N ALA A 340 21.51 10.63 -6.39
CA ALA A 340 21.37 11.06 -5.02
C ALA A 340 22.18 10.17 -4.05
N ARG A 341 22.91 10.79 -3.15
CA ARG A 341 23.22 10.21 -1.85
C ARG A 341 22.10 10.57 -0.90
N VAL A 342 21.59 9.60 -0.17
CA VAL A 342 20.51 9.77 0.80
C VAL A 342 21.03 9.45 2.19
N ASP A 343 20.97 10.43 3.08
CA ASP A 343 21.17 10.27 4.51
C ASP A 343 19.82 10.47 5.21
N TRP A 344 19.50 9.64 6.18
CA TRP A 344 18.26 9.76 6.96
C TRP A 344 18.53 9.53 8.44
N SER A 345 17.69 10.11 9.29
CA SER A 345 17.75 9.90 10.73
C SER A 345 16.37 10.07 11.35
N GLN A 346 16.11 9.29 12.39
CA GLN A 346 14.91 9.43 13.19
C GLN A 346 14.92 10.78 13.91
N ALA A 347 14.00 11.67 13.57
CA ALA A 347 13.87 13.00 14.17
C ALA A 347 12.86 13.03 15.34
N GLY A 348 12.16 11.91 15.56
CA GLY A 348 11.16 11.72 16.61
C GLY A 348 10.39 10.42 16.40
N PRO A 349 9.48 10.04 17.30
CA PRO A 349 8.76 8.77 17.22
C PRO A 349 7.98 8.56 15.92
N SER A 350 7.64 9.65 15.24
CA SER A 350 6.80 9.64 14.02
C SER A 350 7.33 10.59 12.95
N SER A 351 8.61 10.96 13.00
CA SER A 351 9.22 11.91 12.08
C SER A 351 10.61 11.45 11.68
N VAL A 352 10.90 11.51 10.38
CA VAL A 352 12.22 11.16 9.82
C VAL A 352 12.75 12.38 9.07
N SER A 353 14.02 12.71 9.32
CA SER A 353 14.78 13.71 8.57
C SER A 353 15.49 13.04 7.41
N TYR A 354 15.43 13.66 6.23
CA TYR A 354 16.12 13.21 5.03
C TYR A 354 17.03 14.33 4.49
N ILE A 355 18.22 13.95 4.10
CA ILE A 355 19.18 14.82 3.41
C ILE A 355 19.56 14.13 2.11
N LEU A 356 19.28 14.77 0.98
CA LEU A 356 19.63 14.29 -0.35
C LEU A 356 20.65 15.24 -0.97
N ALA A 357 21.75 14.69 -1.42
CA ALA A 357 22.84 15.47 -2.04
C ALA A 357 23.33 14.77 -3.31
N PRO A 358 23.88 15.49 -4.28
CA PRO A 358 24.48 14.84 -5.44
C PRO A 358 25.65 13.98 -5.00
N VAL A 359 25.79 12.81 -5.62
CA VAL A 359 27.01 12.02 -5.52
C VAL A 359 28.10 12.80 -6.24
N GLU A 360 29.19 13.11 -5.57
CA GLU A 360 30.40 13.68 -6.19
C GLU A 360 31.06 12.58 -7.05
N GLU A 361 31.34 12.91 -8.31
CA GLU A 361 32.03 12.02 -9.24
C GLU A 361 33.53 11.88 -8.88
#